data_59f34937fc61da86fc260d6ec1407a61
#
_entry.id   59f34937fc61da86fc260d6ec1407a61
#
_cell.length_a   1.000
_cell.length_b   1.000
_cell.length_c   1.000
_cell.angle_alpha   90.00
_cell.angle_beta   90.00
_cell.angle_gamma   90.00
#
_symmetry.space_group_name_H-M   'P 1'
#
loop_
_entity.id
_entity.type
_entity.pdbx_description
1 polymer ?
#
loop_
_entity_poly.entity_id
_entity_poly.type
_entity_poly.pdbx_seq_one_letter_code
_entity_poly.pdbx_strand_id
1 'polypeptide(L)'
;SLLWRDMQITVPFRGSMLNYGWYALGPWAGRIRDGLIKDSSGKVFELPTNIDPPNALHGFGYTSSWQDIGPGRALLHLPAPYNGATIEQRIEVLDDAIRWSLEYDANGCDLPAWLGLHPWFARDIGAGNEAELIFEAEKMLQRDKDGLPNGQLITPPKQPWDDAFTGVRGVPAVLYEDVLRIDIESDAPWWVVYTEDSEG
;
A
#
# COMPACT_ATOMS: atom_id res chain seq x y z
N SER A 1 11.45 -5.70 8.08
CA SER A 1 12.28 -4.51 7.78
C SER A 1 13.28 -4.82 6.67
N LEU A 2 13.58 -3.81 5.86
CA LEU A 2 14.59 -3.88 4.80
C LEU A 2 15.86 -3.18 5.29
N LEU A 3 16.98 -3.87 5.16
CA LEU A 3 18.31 -3.33 5.44
C LEU A 3 19.14 -3.27 4.15
N TRP A 4 19.92 -2.22 3.98
CA TRP A 4 20.94 -2.11 2.95
C TRP A 4 22.26 -1.68 3.58
N ARG A 5 23.32 -2.50 3.48
CA ARG A 5 24.60 -2.26 4.13
C ARG A 5 24.45 -1.86 5.62
N ASP A 6 23.64 -2.64 6.35
CA ASP A 6 23.28 -2.41 7.76
C ASP A 6 22.46 -1.14 8.07
N MET A 7 22.10 -0.35 7.06
CA MET A 7 21.21 0.79 7.22
C MET A 7 19.73 0.37 7.11
N GLN A 8 18.89 0.86 8.01
CA GLN A 8 17.46 0.59 8.03
C GLN A 8 16.77 1.45 6.97
N ILE A 9 16.35 0.85 5.84
CA ILE A 9 15.72 1.56 4.72
C ILE A 9 14.21 1.77 4.93
N THR A 10 13.55 0.85 5.61
CA THR A 10 12.12 0.96 5.89
C THR A 10 11.87 1.37 7.34
N VAL A 11 10.78 2.11 7.58
CA VAL A 11 10.41 2.55 8.94
C VAL A 11 10.33 1.34 9.88
N PRO A 12 11.03 1.32 11.03
CA PRO A 12 10.94 0.25 11.99
C PRO A 12 9.59 0.27 12.72
N PHE A 13 9.14 -0.90 13.21
CA PHE A 13 7.92 -1.00 14.01
C PHE A 13 8.06 -0.21 15.32
N ARG A 14 7.13 0.72 15.55
CA ARG A 14 7.07 1.57 16.74
C ARG A 14 5.69 1.51 17.42
N GLY A 15 5.02 0.36 17.38
CA GLY A 15 3.72 0.15 18.04
C GLY A 15 2.49 0.37 17.14
N SER A 16 2.65 0.93 15.94
CA SER A 16 1.56 1.06 14.97
C SER A 16 1.71 0.08 13.83
N MET A 17 0.64 -0.64 13.50
CA MET A 17 0.60 -1.54 12.34
C MET A 17 0.49 -0.80 11.00
N LEU A 18 0.18 0.50 11.02
CA LEU A 18 0.01 1.30 9.80
C LEU A 18 1.30 2.00 9.35
N ASN A 19 2.22 2.29 10.29
CA ASN A 19 3.35 3.18 10.03
C ASN A 19 4.68 2.44 10.16
N TYR A 20 4.85 1.27 9.50
CA TYR A 20 6.12 0.56 9.55
C TYR A 20 6.34 -0.35 8.35
N GLY A 21 7.60 -0.56 8.03
CA GLY A 21 8.05 -1.64 7.16
C GLY A 21 7.42 -1.67 5.79
N TRP A 22 7.06 -2.85 5.36
CA TRP A 22 6.33 -3.13 4.13
C TRP A 22 5.22 -4.12 4.44
N TYR A 23 4.03 -3.86 3.95
CA TYR A 23 2.91 -4.78 4.11
C TYR A 23 2.00 -4.82 2.88
N ALA A 24 1.34 -5.96 2.74
CA ALA A 24 0.37 -6.20 1.69
C ALA A 24 -0.99 -5.62 2.07
N LEU A 25 -1.64 -4.97 1.10
CA LEU A 25 -3.00 -4.47 1.19
C LEU A 25 -3.91 -5.41 0.41
N GLY A 26 -4.91 -5.94 1.07
CA GLY A 26 -5.84 -6.84 0.40
C GLY A 26 -6.93 -7.39 1.33
N PRO A 27 -8.10 -7.66 0.78
CA PRO A 27 -8.51 -7.61 -0.63
C PRO A 27 -8.81 -6.20 -1.17
N TRP A 28 -8.60 -5.14 -0.38
CA TRP A 28 -8.67 -3.75 -0.89
C TRP A 28 -7.51 -2.91 -0.36
N ALA A 29 -7.03 -1.98 -1.19
CA ALA A 29 -6.10 -0.93 -0.84
C ALA A 29 -6.87 0.38 -0.64
N GLY A 30 -6.47 1.19 0.33
CA GLY A 30 -7.15 2.44 0.67
C GLY A 30 -8.40 2.25 1.53
N ARG A 31 -9.29 3.23 1.46
CA ARG A 31 -10.50 3.33 2.30
C ARG A 31 -11.75 2.91 1.54
N ILE A 32 -12.65 2.20 2.23
CA ILE A 32 -14.03 1.94 1.78
C ILE A 32 -14.97 2.72 2.70
N ARG A 33 -15.74 3.67 2.12
CA ARG A 33 -16.66 4.54 2.84
C ARG A 33 -17.65 3.72 3.67
N ASP A 34 -17.80 4.13 4.94
CA ASP A 34 -18.71 3.53 5.92
C ASP A 34 -18.51 2.01 6.11
N GLY A 35 -17.40 1.46 5.63
CA GLY A 35 -17.15 0.01 5.66
C GLY A 35 -18.15 -0.82 4.85
N LEU A 36 -18.80 -0.25 3.83
CA LEU A 36 -19.84 -0.94 3.08
C LEU A 36 -19.36 -1.30 1.68
N ILE A 37 -19.43 -2.59 1.33
CA ILE A 37 -19.08 -3.11 0.01
C ILE A 37 -20.24 -3.90 -0.58
N LYS A 38 -20.35 -3.94 -1.91
CA LYS A 38 -21.41 -4.67 -2.62
C LYS A 38 -20.84 -5.75 -3.51
N ASP A 39 -21.53 -6.89 -3.56
CA ASP A 39 -21.28 -7.91 -4.57
C ASP A 39 -21.92 -7.53 -5.93
N SER A 40 -21.75 -8.36 -6.95
CA SER A 40 -22.30 -8.13 -8.29
C SER A 40 -23.83 -8.10 -8.33
N SER A 41 -24.50 -8.73 -7.36
CA SER A 41 -25.97 -8.69 -7.22
C SER A 41 -26.47 -7.41 -6.56
N GLY A 42 -25.58 -6.59 -5.98
CA GLY A 42 -25.91 -5.39 -5.22
C GLY A 42 -26.15 -5.65 -3.73
N LYS A 43 -25.97 -6.88 -3.24
CA LYS A 43 -26.05 -7.20 -1.82
C LYS A 43 -24.93 -6.53 -1.07
N VAL A 44 -25.26 -5.86 0.02
CA VAL A 44 -24.34 -5.10 0.86
C VAL A 44 -23.74 -5.98 1.94
N PHE A 45 -22.44 -5.81 2.18
CA PHE A 45 -21.71 -6.45 3.27
C PHE A 45 -20.96 -5.39 4.09
N GLU A 46 -20.81 -5.64 5.37
CA GLU A 46 -20.06 -4.79 6.30
C GLU A 46 -18.62 -5.29 6.44
N LEU A 47 -17.68 -4.35 6.44
CA LEU A 47 -16.26 -4.56 6.64
C LEU A 47 -15.82 -3.97 7.98
N PRO A 48 -14.75 -4.46 8.60
CA PRO A 48 -14.23 -3.91 9.85
C PRO A 48 -13.81 -2.43 9.68
N THR A 49 -14.28 -1.58 10.59
CA THR A 49 -13.99 -0.12 10.61
C THR A 49 -13.20 0.34 11.83
N ASN A 50 -12.67 -0.60 12.61
CA ASN A 50 -12.02 -0.37 13.90
C ASN A 50 -10.68 0.38 13.83
N ILE A 51 -10.09 0.50 12.64
CA ILE A 51 -8.80 1.17 12.44
C ILE A 51 -9.00 2.64 12.02
N ASP A 52 -9.96 2.92 11.14
CA ASP A 52 -10.22 4.28 10.59
C ASP A 52 -11.73 4.56 10.52
N PRO A 53 -12.45 4.54 11.66
CA PRO A 53 -13.91 4.74 11.66
C PRO A 53 -14.31 6.08 11.05
N PRO A 54 -15.38 6.15 10.24
CA PRO A 54 -16.31 5.06 9.91
C PRO A 54 -15.87 4.17 8.73
N ASN A 55 -14.70 4.36 8.18
CA ASN A 55 -14.24 3.67 6.97
C ASN A 55 -13.55 2.35 7.30
N ALA A 56 -13.61 1.39 6.35
CA ALA A 56 -12.73 0.23 6.36
C ALA A 56 -11.42 0.55 5.64
N LEU A 57 -10.28 0.20 6.23
CA LEU A 57 -8.95 0.58 5.74
C LEU A 57 -8.10 -0.64 5.40
N HIS A 58 -7.53 -0.67 4.19
CA HIS A 58 -6.43 -1.52 3.73
C HIS A 58 -6.64 -3.04 3.78
N GLY A 59 -7.87 -3.50 3.94
CA GLY A 59 -8.17 -4.94 3.96
C GLY A 59 -7.67 -5.67 5.20
N PHE A 60 -7.33 -6.93 5.00
CA PHE A 60 -6.92 -7.83 6.09
C PHE A 60 -5.41 -8.14 6.07
N GLY A 61 -4.72 -7.85 4.95
CA GLY A 61 -3.36 -8.31 4.69
C GLY A 61 -2.34 -7.90 5.76
N TYR A 62 -2.45 -6.70 6.31
CA TYR A 62 -1.50 -6.17 7.28
C TYR A 62 -1.80 -6.54 8.74
N THR A 63 -3.01 -7.06 9.03
CA THR A 63 -3.43 -7.45 10.39
C THR A 63 -3.59 -8.95 10.58
N SER A 64 -3.54 -9.73 9.50
CA SER A 64 -3.76 -11.17 9.53
C SER A 64 -2.46 -11.96 9.56
N SER A 65 -2.52 -13.18 10.07
CA SER A 65 -1.41 -14.13 10.00
C SER A 65 -1.36 -14.78 8.62
N TRP A 66 -0.20 -14.75 8.00
CA TRP A 66 0.09 -15.39 6.73
C TRP A 66 0.68 -16.79 6.96
N GLN A 67 0.20 -17.76 6.22
CA GLN A 67 0.75 -19.12 6.22
C GLN A 67 1.99 -19.16 5.31
N ASP A 68 3.13 -19.58 5.84
CA ASP A 68 4.31 -19.89 5.03
C ASP A 68 4.01 -21.09 4.12
N ILE A 69 4.20 -20.92 2.81
CA ILE A 69 3.99 -21.96 1.80
C ILE A 69 5.27 -22.24 0.98
N GLY A 70 6.41 -21.77 1.46
CA GLY A 70 7.71 -22.01 0.88
C GLY A 70 8.57 -20.73 0.76
N PRO A 71 9.81 -20.86 0.30
CA PRO A 71 10.75 -19.74 0.26
C PRO A 71 10.18 -18.50 -0.43
N GLY A 72 10.11 -17.40 0.30
CA GLY A 72 9.61 -16.12 -0.19
C GLY A 72 8.11 -16.09 -0.52
N ARG A 73 7.34 -17.11 -0.13
CA ARG A 73 5.91 -17.21 -0.45
C ARG A 73 5.08 -17.37 0.82
N ALA A 74 3.97 -16.64 0.89
CA ALA A 74 3.02 -16.78 1.96
C ALA A 74 1.57 -16.63 1.45
N LEU A 75 0.66 -17.37 2.07
CA LEU A 75 -0.76 -17.43 1.72
C LEU A 75 -1.61 -16.88 2.86
N LEU A 76 -2.57 -16.02 2.51
CA LEU A 76 -3.58 -15.51 3.40
C LEU A 76 -4.95 -16.06 3.00
N HIS A 77 -5.61 -16.78 3.91
CA HIS A 77 -7.02 -17.11 3.79
C HIS A 77 -7.86 -15.95 4.31
N LEU A 78 -8.73 -15.41 3.45
CA LEU A 78 -9.49 -14.22 3.80
C LEU A 78 -10.67 -14.55 4.72
N PRO A 79 -10.92 -13.73 5.75
CA PRO A 79 -12.09 -13.89 6.61
C PRO A 79 -13.36 -13.37 5.93
N ALA A 80 -14.50 -13.55 6.60
CA ALA A 80 -15.76 -12.95 6.15
C ALA A 80 -15.62 -11.44 5.92
N PRO A 81 -16.30 -10.88 4.90
CA PRO A 81 -17.23 -11.55 3.97
C PRO A 81 -16.56 -12.22 2.75
N TYR A 82 -15.24 -12.25 2.66
CA TYR A 82 -14.45 -12.82 1.56
C TYR A 82 -14.17 -14.33 1.75
N ASN A 83 -15.01 -15.04 2.46
CA ASN A 83 -14.82 -16.47 2.77
C ASN A 83 -14.49 -17.30 1.53
N GLY A 84 -13.42 -18.09 1.63
CA GLY A 84 -12.94 -18.95 0.56
C GLY A 84 -11.90 -18.31 -0.35
N ALA A 85 -11.90 -16.99 -0.47
CA ALA A 85 -10.87 -16.29 -1.25
C ALA A 85 -9.52 -16.30 -0.52
N THR A 86 -8.45 -16.20 -1.31
CA THR A 86 -7.08 -16.17 -0.79
C THR A 86 -6.25 -15.07 -1.45
N ILE A 87 -5.19 -14.68 -0.76
CA ILE A 87 -4.12 -13.85 -1.34
C ILE A 87 -2.80 -14.57 -1.15
N GLU A 88 -2.07 -14.79 -2.23
CA GLU A 88 -0.67 -15.20 -2.17
C GLU A 88 0.22 -13.97 -2.32
N GLN A 89 1.24 -13.86 -1.48
CA GLN A 89 2.35 -12.94 -1.69
C GLN A 89 3.61 -13.72 -2.04
N ARG A 90 4.43 -13.14 -2.94
CA ARG A 90 5.73 -13.63 -3.30
C ARG A 90 6.75 -12.52 -3.22
N ILE A 91 7.86 -12.77 -2.52
CA ILE A 91 9.00 -11.86 -2.38
C ILE A 91 10.24 -12.58 -2.92
N GLU A 92 10.86 -12.01 -3.94
CA GLU A 92 12.10 -12.49 -4.53
C GLU A 92 13.20 -11.46 -4.30
N VAL A 93 14.28 -11.88 -3.67
CA VAL A 93 15.48 -11.04 -3.50
C VAL A 93 16.43 -11.34 -4.65
N LEU A 94 16.72 -10.32 -5.45
CA LEU A 94 17.65 -10.34 -6.56
C LEU A 94 18.94 -9.61 -6.16
N ASP A 95 19.94 -9.60 -7.03
CA ASP A 95 21.26 -9.00 -6.72
C ASP A 95 21.15 -7.50 -6.40
N ASP A 96 20.30 -6.77 -7.11
CA ASP A 96 20.13 -5.31 -7.01
C ASP A 96 18.67 -4.89 -6.85
N ALA A 97 17.74 -5.82 -6.68
CA ALA A 97 16.32 -5.54 -6.60
C ALA A 97 15.57 -6.50 -5.66
N ILE A 98 14.40 -6.06 -5.24
CA ILE A 98 13.40 -6.91 -4.60
C ILE A 98 12.15 -6.86 -5.47
N ARG A 99 11.68 -8.03 -5.89
CA ARG A 99 10.39 -8.17 -6.55
C ARG A 99 9.36 -8.63 -5.53
N TRP A 100 8.26 -7.90 -5.44
CA TRP A 100 7.15 -8.26 -4.57
C TRP A 100 5.85 -8.28 -5.38
N SER A 101 5.15 -9.41 -5.36
CA SER A 101 3.88 -9.59 -6.08
C SER A 101 2.78 -10.13 -5.16
N LEU A 102 1.55 -9.80 -5.51
CA LEU A 102 0.34 -10.29 -4.87
C LEU A 102 -0.57 -10.90 -5.93
N GLU A 103 -1.15 -12.04 -5.60
CA GLU A 103 -2.13 -12.75 -6.43
C GLU A 103 -3.39 -13.00 -5.60
N TYR A 104 -4.56 -12.62 -6.12
CA TYR A 104 -5.86 -12.87 -5.50
C TYR A 104 -6.59 -13.98 -6.22
N ASP A 105 -6.97 -15.01 -5.49
CA ASP A 105 -7.88 -16.05 -5.96
C ASP A 105 -9.24 -15.86 -5.28
N ALA A 106 -10.25 -15.51 -6.06
CA ALA A 106 -11.61 -15.30 -5.58
C ALA A 106 -12.27 -16.57 -5.05
N ASN A 107 -11.91 -17.75 -5.63
CA ASN A 107 -12.46 -19.05 -5.26
C ASN A 107 -13.99 -19.06 -5.04
N GLY A 108 -14.71 -18.38 -5.97
CA GLY A 108 -16.17 -18.23 -5.94
C GLY A 108 -16.69 -17.06 -5.09
N CYS A 109 -15.85 -16.27 -4.43
CA CYS A 109 -16.24 -15.02 -3.79
C CYS A 109 -16.56 -13.97 -4.86
N ASP A 110 -17.74 -13.34 -4.78
CA ASP A 110 -18.26 -12.37 -5.75
C ASP A 110 -18.02 -10.90 -5.31
N LEU A 111 -17.22 -10.69 -4.29
CA LEU A 111 -16.87 -9.34 -3.85
C LEU A 111 -15.71 -8.77 -4.69
N PRO A 112 -15.74 -7.47 -5.00
CA PRO A 112 -14.64 -6.83 -5.73
C PRO A 112 -13.36 -6.83 -4.88
N ALA A 113 -12.20 -7.00 -5.55
CA ALA A 113 -10.90 -6.94 -4.92
C ALA A 113 -9.92 -6.09 -5.74
N TRP A 114 -9.09 -5.31 -5.05
CA TRP A 114 -7.98 -4.55 -5.60
C TRP A 114 -6.82 -4.51 -4.61
N LEU A 115 -5.74 -5.13 -4.99
CA LEU A 115 -4.58 -5.31 -4.12
C LEU A 115 -3.65 -4.10 -4.16
N GLY A 116 -2.81 -3.98 -3.15
CA GLY A 116 -1.74 -2.99 -3.11
C GLY A 116 -0.58 -3.40 -2.23
N LEU A 117 0.53 -2.72 -2.41
CA LEU A 117 1.72 -2.85 -1.58
C LEU A 117 1.98 -1.50 -0.90
N HIS A 118 2.34 -1.54 0.37
CA HIS A 118 2.54 -0.33 1.17
C HIS A 118 3.96 -0.26 1.72
N PRO A 119 4.93 0.17 0.91
CA PRO A 119 6.28 0.42 1.42
C PRO A 119 6.33 1.72 2.21
N TRP A 120 6.92 1.66 3.41
CA TRP A 120 7.27 2.81 4.22
C TRP A 120 8.78 2.99 4.23
N PHE A 121 9.27 3.97 3.50
CA PHE A 121 10.69 4.32 3.49
C PHE A 121 11.01 5.25 4.66
N ALA A 122 12.13 4.99 5.34
CA ALA A 122 12.63 5.88 6.39
C ALA A 122 13.09 7.20 5.77
N ARG A 123 12.72 8.33 6.35
CA ARG A 123 13.21 9.64 5.89
C ARG A 123 14.70 9.81 6.17
N ASP A 124 15.15 9.31 7.30
CA ASP A 124 16.55 9.31 7.72
C ASP A 124 17.02 7.86 7.90
N ILE A 125 18.10 7.50 7.22
CA ILE A 125 18.74 6.18 7.31
C ILE A 125 20.07 6.22 8.11
N GLY A 126 20.36 7.35 8.78
CA GLY A 126 21.57 7.57 9.54
C GLY A 126 22.80 7.88 8.68
N ALA A 127 22.62 8.18 7.40
CA ALA A 127 23.68 8.53 6.46
C ALA A 127 23.14 9.47 5.37
N GLY A 128 23.93 10.49 5.03
CA GLY A 128 23.54 11.47 4.01
C GLY A 128 22.48 12.45 4.49
N ASN A 129 21.73 12.99 3.53
CA ASN A 129 20.60 13.86 3.75
C ASN A 129 19.31 13.06 3.94
N GLU A 130 18.24 13.71 4.41
CA GLU A 130 16.91 13.12 4.44
C GLU A 130 16.46 12.69 3.03
N ALA A 131 15.61 11.66 2.98
CA ALA A 131 15.07 11.11 1.76
C ALA A 131 14.32 12.17 0.93
N GLU A 132 14.65 12.26 -0.35
CA GLU A 132 13.89 13.00 -1.34
C GLU A 132 13.02 12.04 -2.15
N LEU A 133 11.72 12.36 -2.30
CA LEU A 133 10.83 11.62 -3.19
C LEU A 133 10.87 12.23 -4.59
N ILE A 134 11.30 11.44 -5.56
CA ILE A 134 11.21 11.73 -6.99
C ILE A 134 9.93 11.10 -7.51
N PHE A 135 8.90 11.92 -7.75
CA PHE A 135 7.60 11.46 -8.21
C PHE A 135 6.89 12.51 -9.05
N GLU A 136 6.40 12.11 -10.21
CA GLU A 136 5.58 12.92 -11.10
C GLU A 136 4.39 12.11 -11.62
N ALA A 137 3.21 12.71 -11.65
CA ALA A 137 2.00 12.09 -12.19
C ALA A 137 1.15 13.10 -12.96
N GLU A 138 0.38 12.61 -13.92
CA GLU A 138 -0.49 13.47 -14.75
C GLU A 138 -1.72 13.94 -14.01
N LYS A 139 -2.29 13.05 -13.18
CA LYS A 139 -3.56 13.26 -12.51
C LYS A 139 -3.54 12.72 -11.09
N MET A 140 -4.36 13.35 -10.26
CA MET A 140 -4.62 12.99 -8.87
C MET A 140 -6.13 12.89 -8.66
N LEU A 141 -6.59 11.95 -7.85
CA LEU A 141 -7.97 11.91 -7.40
C LEU A 141 -8.22 13.02 -6.38
N GLN A 142 -9.22 13.86 -6.67
CA GLN A 142 -9.65 14.88 -5.73
C GLN A 142 -10.34 14.24 -4.53
N ARG A 143 -9.96 14.67 -3.31
CA ARG A 143 -10.65 14.29 -2.09
C ARG A 143 -11.88 15.16 -1.85
N ASP A 144 -12.92 14.56 -1.28
CA ASP A 144 -14.08 15.27 -0.77
C ASP A 144 -13.82 15.83 0.65
N LYS A 145 -14.88 16.35 1.28
CA LYS A 145 -14.80 16.92 2.64
C LYS A 145 -14.46 15.90 3.73
N ASP A 146 -14.62 14.61 3.46
CA ASP A 146 -14.35 13.51 4.38
C ASP A 146 -12.96 12.87 4.10
N GLY A 147 -12.17 13.48 3.19
CA GLY A 147 -10.85 13.00 2.81
C GLY A 147 -10.85 11.81 1.86
N LEU A 148 -12.01 11.42 1.31
CA LEU A 148 -12.13 10.29 0.39
C LEU A 148 -12.19 10.76 -1.07
N PRO A 149 -11.69 9.93 -2.02
CA PRO A 149 -11.80 10.25 -3.44
C PRO A 149 -13.25 10.48 -3.88
N ASN A 150 -13.50 11.58 -4.59
CA ASN A 150 -14.82 11.91 -5.14
C ASN A 150 -15.01 11.49 -6.61
N GLY A 151 -13.99 10.82 -7.19
CA GLY A 151 -13.99 10.36 -8.58
C GLY A 151 -13.53 11.40 -9.60
N GLN A 152 -13.25 12.63 -9.20
CA GLN A 152 -12.74 13.66 -10.11
C GLN A 152 -11.22 13.60 -10.19
N LEU A 153 -10.68 13.74 -11.41
CA LEU A 153 -9.25 13.82 -11.68
C LEU A 153 -8.83 15.28 -11.86
N ILE A 154 -7.88 15.70 -11.04
CA ILE A 154 -7.31 17.06 -11.08
C ILE A 154 -5.81 17.01 -11.39
N THR A 155 -5.25 18.16 -11.73
CA THR A 155 -3.78 18.31 -11.79
C THR A 155 -3.22 18.28 -10.37
N PRO A 156 -2.18 17.47 -10.11
CA PRO A 156 -1.58 17.39 -8.78
C PRO A 156 -1.11 18.76 -8.28
N PRO A 157 -1.48 19.16 -7.05
CA PRO A 157 -0.87 20.32 -6.41
C PRO A 157 0.57 19.99 -5.95
N LYS A 158 1.26 20.98 -5.40
CA LYS A 158 2.53 20.72 -4.72
C LYS A 158 2.32 19.91 -3.44
N GLN A 159 3.36 19.15 -3.06
CA GLN A 159 3.41 18.46 -1.77
C GLN A 159 3.11 19.41 -0.57
N PRO A 160 2.66 18.91 0.59
CA PRO A 160 2.56 17.49 0.95
C PRO A 160 1.32 16.79 0.38
N TRP A 161 1.40 15.46 0.27
CA TRP A 161 0.34 14.60 -0.27
C TRP A 161 -0.05 13.47 0.69
N ASP A 162 -1.32 13.11 0.68
CA ASP A 162 -1.92 11.84 1.11
C ASP A 162 -2.98 11.46 0.08
N ASP A 163 -2.56 11.24 -1.16
CA ASP A 163 -3.44 11.26 -2.31
C ASP A 163 -3.13 10.12 -3.29
N ALA A 164 -4.13 9.78 -4.11
CA ALA A 164 -4.02 8.76 -5.13
C ALA A 164 -3.79 9.37 -6.52
N PHE A 165 -2.80 8.86 -7.23
CA PHE A 165 -2.30 9.38 -8.51
C PHE A 165 -2.41 8.33 -9.62
N THR A 166 -2.52 8.80 -10.86
CA THR A 166 -2.47 7.98 -12.07
C THR A 166 -1.72 8.71 -13.19
N GLY A 167 -1.28 7.96 -14.20
CA GLY A 167 -0.44 8.52 -15.26
C GLY A 167 0.94 8.91 -14.74
N VAL A 168 1.56 8.05 -13.93
CA VAL A 168 2.90 8.27 -13.39
C VAL A 168 3.91 8.38 -14.52
N ARG A 169 4.82 9.37 -14.42
CA ARG A 169 5.84 9.67 -15.43
C ARG A 169 7.22 9.34 -14.91
N GLY A 170 8.04 8.78 -15.77
CA GLY A 170 9.38 8.34 -15.40
C GLY A 170 9.35 7.16 -14.43
N VAL A 171 10.43 6.98 -13.70
CA VAL A 171 10.56 5.96 -12.65
C VAL A 171 10.55 6.66 -11.30
N PRO A 172 9.49 6.49 -10.50
CA PRO A 172 9.47 7.01 -9.12
C PRO A 172 10.66 6.49 -8.32
N ALA A 173 11.22 7.34 -7.45
CA ALA A 173 12.35 6.93 -6.64
C ALA A 173 12.37 7.61 -5.28
N VAL A 174 13.02 6.95 -4.33
CA VAL A 174 13.45 7.52 -3.05
C VAL A 174 14.96 7.71 -3.14
N LEU A 175 15.41 8.95 -3.00
CA LEU A 175 16.80 9.33 -3.10
C LEU A 175 17.34 9.73 -1.73
N TYR A 176 18.40 9.06 -1.27
CA TYR A 176 19.28 9.48 -0.18
C TYR A 176 20.56 9.98 -0.83
N GLU A 177 20.72 11.30 -0.92
CA GLU A 177 21.79 11.96 -1.67
C GLU A 177 23.16 11.38 -1.30
N ASP A 178 23.99 11.08 -2.32
CA ASP A 178 25.33 10.47 -2.22
C ASP A 178 25.38 9.08 -1.55
N VAL A 179 24.25 8.47 -1.20
CA VAL A 179 24.21 7.19 -0.47
C VAL A 179 23.50 6.11 -1.28
N LEU A 180 22.21 6.32 -1.60
CA LEU A 180 21.36 5.29 -2.19
C LEU A 180 20.22 5.93 -2.98
N ARG A 181 19.95 5.39 -4.18
CA ARG A 181 18.71 5.64 -4.92
C ARG A 181 17.92 4.34 -5.01
N ILE A 182 16.66 4.38 -4.65
CA ILE A 182 15.72 3.26 -4.76
C ILE A 182 14.71 3.60 -5.83
N ASP A 183 14.84 3.00 -7.00
CA ASP A 183 13.86 3.08 -8.06
C ASP A 183 12.68 2.15 -7.75
N ILE A 184 11.44 2.62 -8.01
CA ILE A 184 10.23 1.87 -7.72
C ILE A 184 9.47 1.65 -9.03
N GLU A 185 9.40 0.40 -9.46
CA GLU A 185 8.63 -0.02 -10.62
C GLU A 185 7.37 -0.76 -10.19
N SER A 186 6.25 -0.51 -10.84
CA SER A 186 4.97 -1.17 -10.55
C SER A 186 4.09 -1.23 -11.80
N ASP A 187 3.34 -2.31 -11.92
CA ASP A 187 2.28 -2.47 -12.90
C ASP A 187 0.93 -1.92 -12.42
N ALA A 188 0.86 -1.39 -11.19
CA ALA A 188 -0.34 -0.81 -10.62
C ALA A 188 -0.74 0.48 -11.37
N PRO A 189 -2.01 0.62 -11.79
CA PRO A 189 -2.49 1.83 -12.48
C PRO A 189 -2.65 3.03 -11.54
N TRP A 190 -2.66 2.78 -10.23
CA TRP A 190 -2.83 3.80 -9.19
C TRP A 190 -1.68 3.75 -8.19
N TRP A 191 -1.22 4.94 -7.81
CA TRP A 191 -0.19 5.15 -6.81
C TRP A 191 -0.73 6.04 -5.70
N VAL A 192 -0.61 5.61 -4.47
CA VAL A 192 -0.88 6.47 -3.31
C VAL A 192 0.45 6.96 -2.77
N VAL A 193 0.56 8.25 -2.62
CA VAL A 193 1.78 8.90 -2.11
C VAL A 193 1.43 9.65 -0.84
N TYR A 194 2.12 9.30 0.25
CA TYR A 194 2.03 9.95 1.54
C TYR A 194 3.35 10.65 1.87
N THR A 195 3.33 11.98 1.94
CA THR A 195 4.49 12.82 2.28
C THR A 195 4.22 13.79 3.42
N GLU A 196 3.05 13.71 4.06
CA GLU A 196 2.75 14.51 5.25
C GLU A 196 3.69 14.17 6.40
N ASP A 197 4.01 15.15 7.25
CA ASP A 197 4.82 14.90 8.43
C ASP A 197 3.98 14.09 9.43
N SER A 198 4.28 12.79 9.53
CA SER A 198 3.81 12.00 10.65
C SER A 198 4.63 12.42 11.86
N GLU A 199 4.06 13.23 12.75
CA GLU A 199 4.62 13.44 14.07
C GLU A 199 4.73 12.09 14.79
N GLY A 200 5.95 11.64 15.08
CA GLY A 200 6.20 10.54 15.99
C GLY A 200 7.27 9.60 15.65
#